data_08b48c33687b31c37fbaeb2cfbb346ba
#
_entry.id   08b48c33687b31c37fbaeb2cfbb346ba
#
_cell.length_a   1.000
_cell.length_b   1.000
_cell.length_c   1.000
_cell.angle_alpha   90.00
_cell.angle_beta   90.00
_cell.angle_gamma   90.00
#
_symmetry.space_group_name_H-M   'P 1'
#
loop_
_entity.id
_entity.type
_entity.pdbx_description
1 polymer ?
#
loop_
_entity_poly.entity_id
_entity_poly.type
_entity_poly.pdbx_seq_one_letter_code
_entity_poly.pdbx_strand_id
1 'polypeptide(L)'
;EILDIESRRNNASSPSLKADEDLFLNFENEFPYNETPDQIESILSIKKDLSLIKPMNRVLCGDVGFGKTEVAMRAAFISVSSNKQVIIITPSTVLCDQHYDSFIKRFENFPVSINKLNRHTSNKNKGHIINDFNTNKTDILIATHIVFNNTINYKNTGLLIIDEEHKFGIKQKNFIKNKQSNVHVLYLSATPIPRTMNLVFSGLKDFSFLQTPPTNRINIKSFLK
;
A
#
# COMPACT_ATOMS: atom_id res chain seq x y z
N GLU A 1 -20.60 16.44 3.53
CA GLU A 1 -19.91 15.24 2.98
C GLU A 1 -18.46 15.13 3.47
N ILE A 2 -17.66 16.21 3.38
CA ILE A 2 -16.25 16.23 3.90
C ILE A 2 -16.23 16.08 5.42
N LEU A 3 -17.06 16.85 6.14
CA LEU A 3 -17.20 16.80 7.59
C LEU A 3 -17.71 15.44 8.09
N ASP A 4 -18.57 14.75 7.32
CA ASP A 4 -19.04 13.39 7.65
C ASP A 4 -17.93 12.36 7.55
N ILE A 5 -17.04 12.50 6.56
CA ILE A 5 -15.87 11.61 6.38
C ILE A 5 -14.89 11.80 7.54
N GLU A 6 -14.65 13.05 7.94
CA GLU A 6 -13.76 13.38 9.06
C GLU A 6 -14.35 12.93 10.40
N SER A 7 -15.64 13.13 10.62
CA SER A 7 -16.35 12.64 11.81
C SER A 7 -16.31 11.12 11.91
N ARG A 8 -16.54 10.39 10.81
CA ARG A 8 -16.44 8.93 10.77
C ARG A 8 -15.01 8.46 11.04
N ARG A 9 -13.99 9.15 10.51
CA ARG A 9 -12.59 8.83 10.75
C ARG A 9 -12.17 9.05 12.21
N ASN A 10 -12.67 10.09 12.84
CA ASN A 10 -12.37 10.39 14.25
C ASN A 10 -12.99 9.39 15.23
N ASN A 11 -14.09 8.75 14.84
CA ASN A 11 -14.75 7.68 15.60
C ASN A 11 -14.35 6.26 15.13
N ALA A 12 -13.48 6.16 14.13
CA ALA A 12 -13.01 4.91 13.56
C ALA A 12 -11.83 4.35 14.36
N SER A 13 -11.73 3.03 14.41
CA SER A 13 -10.59 2.35 15.02
C SER A 13 -10.06 1.28 14.08
N SER A 14 -8.75 1.21 13.97
CA SER A 14 -8.01 0.15 13.26
C SER A 14 -7.09 -0.59 14.24
N PRO A 15 -6.63 -1.78 13.89
CA PRO A 15 -5.63 -2.47 14.72
C PRO A 15 -4.35 -1.64 14.76
N SER A 16 -3.76 -1.48 15.94
CA SER A 16 -2.38 -0.96 16.06
C SER A 16 -1.41 -2.01 15.52
N LEU A 17 -0.61 -1.64 14.51
CA LEU A 17 0.34 -2.51 13.85
C LEU A 17 1.76 -2.15 14.26
N LYS A 18 2.48 -3.12 14.84
CA LYS A 18 3.86 -2.94 15.29
C LYS A 18 4.67 -4.16 14.87
N ALA A 19 5.68 -3.96 14.05
CA ALA A 19 6.63 -5.03 13.76
C ALA A 19 7.54 -5.26 14.97
N ASP A 20 8.03 -6.48 15.09
CA ASP A 20 9.20 -6.78 15.90
C ASP A 20 10.39 -5.99 15.35
N GLU A 21 11.10 -5.27 16.21
CA GLU A 21 12.17 -4.36 15.76
C GLU A 21 13.34 -5.11 15.12
N ASP A 22 13.70 -6.29 15.63
CA ASP A 22 14.81 -7.09 15.08
C ASP A 22 14.44 -7.66 13.70
N LEU A 23 13.21 -8.16 13.55
CA LEU A 23 12.71 -8.65 12.26
C LEU A 23 12.59 -7.51 11.23
N PHE A 24 12.15 -6.34 11.67
CA PHE A 24 12.05 -5.18 10.80
C PHE A 24 13.42 -4.70 10.35
N LEU A 25 14.40 -4.65 11.27
CA LEU A 25 15.79 -4.29 10.95
C LEU A 25 16.41 -5.30 9.96
N ASN A 26 16.16 -6.59 10.13
CA ASN A 26 16.60 -7.60 9.17
C ASN A 26 15.99 -7.37 7.79
N PHE A 27 14.69 -7.06 7.73
CA PHE A 27 14.03 -6.70 6.47
C PHE A 27 14.63 -5.44 5.85
N GLU A 28 14.96 -4.41 6.63
CA GLU A 28 15.64 -3.21 6.15
C GLU A 28 17.02 -3.52 5.58
N ASN A 29 17.84 -4.29 6.29
CA ASN A 29 19.21 -4.61 5.90
C ASN A 29 19.32 -5.43 4.60
N GLU A 30 18.27 -6.18 4.23
CA GLU A 30 18.21 -6.89 2.94
C GLU A 30 17.91 -5.98 1.75
N PHE A 31 17.63 -4.71 1.96
CA PHE A 31 17.43 -3.77 0.86
C PHE A 31 18.78 -3.43 0.21
N PRO A 32 18.97 -3.74 -1.10
CA PRO A 32 20.30 -3.66 -1.73
C PRO A 32 20.74 -2.22 -2.11
N TYR A 33 19.94 -1.22 -1.75
CA TYR A 33 20.20 0.19 -2.10
C TYR A 33 20.22 1.06 -0.83
N ASN A 34 20.83 2.23 -0.93
CA ASN A 34 20.74 3.24 0.12
C ASN A 34 19.43 4.02 -0.03
N GLU A 35 18.70 4.16 1.07
CA GLU A 35 17.48 4.96 1.11
C GLU A 35 17.82 6.44 0.94
N THR A 36 16.93 7.15 0.25
CA THR A 36 16.98 8.62 0.24
C THR A 36 16.41 9.18 1.56
N PRO A 37 16.80 10.40 1.96
CA PRO A 37 16.25 11.04 3.16
C PRO A 37 14.71 11.07 3.17
N ASP A 38 14.09 11.32 2.02
CA ASP A 38 12.63 11.36 1.88
C ASP A 38 11.98 9.98 2.09
N GLN A 39 12.65 8.91 1.65
CA GLN A 39 12.20 7.54 1.88
C GLN A 39 12.24 7.20 3.37
N ILE A 40 13.34 7.53 4.06
CA ILE A 40 13.49 7.32 5.51
C ILE A 40 12.39 8.06 6.26
N GLU A 41 12.19 9.35 5.99
CA GLU A 41 11.15 10.16 6.64
C GLU A 41 9.75 9.58 6.39
N SER A 42 9.46 9.15 5.15
CA SER A 42 8.19 8.55 4.79
C SER A 42 7.95 7.23 5.52
N ILE A 43 8.96 6.37 5.64
CA ILE A 43 8.89 5.09 6.35
C ILE A 43 8.63 5.34 7.84
N LEU A 44 9.34 6.26 8.47
CA LEU A 44 9.14 6.62 9.88
C LEU A 44 7.73 7.16 10.14
N SER A 45 7.23 8.02 9.25
CA SER A 45 5.88 8.57 9.33
C SER A 45 4.82 7.47 9.21
N ILE A 46 4.97 6.54 8.26
CA ILE A 46 4.07 5.41 8.07
C ILE A 46 4.13 4.45 9.26
N LYS A 47 5.33 4.13 9.76
CA LYS A 47 5.52 3.29 10.97
C LYS A 47 4.79 3.87 12.17
N LYS A 48 4.91 5.20 12.37
CA LYS A 48 4.18 5.92 13.41
C LYS A 48 2.67 5.81 13.22
N ASP A 49 2.16 6.10 12.02
CA ASP A 49 0.72 6.06 11.74
C ASP A 49 0.14 4.65 11.94
N LEU A 50 0.84 3.61 11.48
CA LEU A 50 0.42 2.22 11.63
C LEU A 50 0.35 1.79 13.10
N SER A 51 1.18 2.38 13.96
CA SER A 51 1.18 2.09 15.40
C SER A 51 -0.01 2.71 16.17
N LEU A 52 -0.75 3.62 15.55
CA LEU A 52 -1.91 4.26 16.17
C LEU A 52 -3.17 3.42 15.99
N ILE A 53 -4.12 3.60 16.93
CA ILE A 53 -5.48 3.02 16.81
C ILE A 53 -6.30 3.78 15.75
N LYS A 54 -5.96 5.05 15.47
CA LYS A 54 -6.60 5.84 14.43
C LYS A 54 -6.17 5.31 13.05
N PRO A 55 -7.11 4.99 12.14
CA PRO A 55 -6.77 4.49 10.81
C PRO A 55 -5.88 5.47 10.04
N MET A 56 -4.73 5.00 9.57
CA MET A 56 -3.89 5.75 8.64
C MET A 56 -4.66 6.02 7.34
N ASN A 57 -4.55 7.22 6.81
CA ASN A 57 -5.06 7.61 5.50
C ASN A 57 -4.01 8.49 4.82
N ARG A 58 -2.93 7.87 4.33
CA ARG A 58 -1.75 8.58 3.84
C ARG A 58 -1.56 8.39 2.35
N VAL A 59 -1.13 9.45 1.69
CA VAL A 59 -0.73 9.45 0.27
C VAL A 59 0.79 9.57 0.20
N LEU A 60 1.44 8.59 -0.39
CA LEU A 60 2.85 8.62 -0.74
C LEU A 60 2.99 9.07 -2.18
N CYS A 61 3.42 10.32 -2.36
CA CYS A 61 3.65 10.94 -3.65
C CYS A 61 5.13 10.85 -4.02
N GLY A 62 5.41 10.53 -5.27
CA GLY A 62 6.77 10.52 -5.79
C GLY A 62 6.77 10.12 -7.25
N ASP A 63 7.75 10.56 -8.01
CA ASP A 63 7.86 10.24 -9.43
C ASP A 63 8.12 8.74 -9.65
N VAL A 64 7.99 8.28 -10.88
CA VAL A 64 8.31 6.89 -11.26
C VAL A 64 9.79 6.62 -10.96
N GLY A 65 10.07 5.49 -10.29
CA GLY A 65 11.44 5.12 -9.90
C GLY A 65 11.98 5.77 -8.62
N PHE A 66 11.17 6.54 -7.86
CA PHE A 66 11.58 7.12 -6.57
C PHE A 66 11.44 6.18 -5.37
N GLY A 67 11.14 4.91 -5.62
CA GLY A 67 11.12 3.89 -4.57
C GLY A 67 9.84 3.81 -3.75
N LYS A 68 8.70 4.35 -4.25
CA LYS A 68 7.39 4.19 -3.59
C LYS A 68 7.07 2.74 -3.22
N THR A 69 7.44 1.81 -4.09
CA THR A 69 7.17 0.37 -3.89
C THR A 69 7.93 -0.18 -2.69
N GLU A 70 9.19 0.21 -2.46
CA GLU A 70 9.94 -0.23 -1.27
C GLU A 70 9.30 0.30 0.02
N VAL A 71 8.90 1.58 0.04
CA VAL A 71 8.19 2.15 1.19
C VAL A 71 6.89 1.40 1.47
N ALA A 72 6.15 1.01 0.41
CA ALA A 72 4.94 0.20 0.53
C ALA A 72 5.22 -1.21 1.04
N MET A 73 6.34 -1.83 0.62
CA MET A 73 6.78 -3.15 1.10
C MET A 73 7.10 -3.14 2.59
N ARG A 74 7.75 -2.09 3.09
CA ARG A 74 8.02 -1.92 4.53
C ARG A 74 6.73 -1.75 5.33
N ALA A 75 5.76 -0.99 4.84
CA ALA A 75 4.43 -0.90 5.44
C ALA A 75 3.71 -2.26 5.46
N ALA A 76 3.80 -3.03 4.38
CA ALA A 76 3.25 -4.37 4.29
C ALA A 76 3.93 -5.32 5.29
N PHE A 77 5.25 -5.26 5.42
CA PHE A 77 6.01 -6.06 6.38
C PHE A 77 5.55 -5.81 7.83
N ILE A 78 5.36 -4.54 8.20
CA ILE A 78 4.85 -4.17 9.54
C ILE A 78 3.47 -4.80 9.79
N SER A 79 2.59 -4.78 8.79
CA SER A 79 1.25 -5.37 8.92
C SER A 79 1.31 -6.89 9.10
N VAL A 80 2.09 -7.58 8.25
CA VAL A 80 2.24 -9.04 8.31
C VAL A 80 2.90 -9.48 9.63
N SER A 81 3.95 -8.78 10.07
CA SER A 81 4.59 -9.04 11.38
C SER A 81 3.64 -8.86 12.57
N SER A 82 2.58 -8.07 12.39
CA SER A 82 1.49 -7.91 13.37
C SER A 82 0.36 -8.94 13.20
N ASN A 83 0.57 -10.02 12.45
CA ASN A 83 -0.42 -11.03 12.11
C ASN A 83 -1.69 -10.45 11.42
N LYS A 84 -1.52 -9.40 10.61
CA LYS A 84 -2.58 -8.78 9.82
C LYS A 84 -2.29 -8.89 8.34
N GLN A 85 -3.35 -9.19 7.59
CA GLN A 85 -3.25 -9.32 6.13
C GLN A 85 -3.13 -7.96 5.44
N VAL A 86 -2.52 -7.99 4.26
CA VAL A 86 -2.37 -6.84 3.38
C VAL A 86 -3.05 -7.10 2.05
N ILE A 87 -3.77 -6.10 1.55
CA ILE A 87 -4.29 -6.12 0.18
C ILE A 87 -3.66 -4.98 -0.59
N ILE A 88 -3.06 -5.29 -1.74
CA ILE A 88 -2.51 -4.31 -2.67
C ILE A 88 -3.41 -4.26 -3.90
N ILE A 89 -3.97 -3.10 -4.17
CA ILE A 89 -4.92 -2.89 -5.26
C ILE A 89 -4.26 -2.11 -6.37
N THR A 90 -4.22 -2.70 -7.56
CA THR A 90 -3.59 -2.11 -8.75
C THR A 90 -4.62 -1.86 -9.85
N PRO A 91 -4.47 -0.81 -10.68
CA PRO A 91 -5.44 -0.48 -11.71
C PRO A 91 -5.39 -1.40 -12.93
N SER A 92 -4.30 -2.14 -13.13
CA SER A 92 -4.10 -3.00 -14.29
C SER A 92 -3.46 -4.34 -13.95
N THR A 93 -3.64 -5.32 -14.83
CA THR A 93 -3.01 -6.64 -14.71
C THR A 93 -1.49 -6.57 -14.81
N VAL A 94 -0.95 -5.69 -15.65
CA VAL A 94 0.50 -5.50 -15.80
C VAL A 94 1.11 -5.00 -14.49
N LEU A 95 0.52 -3.98 -13.86
CA LEU A 95 0.98 -3.49 -12.56
C LEU A 95 0.81 -4.54 -11.45
N CYS A 96 -0.27 -5.33 -11.50
CA CYS A 96 -0.47 -6.43 -10.58
C CYS A 96 0.66 -7.46 -10.66
N ASP A 97 1.06 -7.85 -11.88
CA ASP A 97 2.15 -8.78 -12.09
C ASP A 97 3.50 -8.18 -11.68
N GLN A 98 3.78 -6.92 -12.02
CA GLN A 98 5.00 -6.23 -11.60
C GLN A 98 5.13 -6.11 -10.07
N HIS A 99 4.06 -5.74 -9.37
CA HIS A 99 4.06 -5.72 -7.92
C HIS A 99 4.26 -7.11 -7.34
N TYR A 100 3.57 -8.12 -7.89
CA TYR A 100 3.70 -9.50 -7.43
C TYR A 100 5.16 -9.99 -7.52
N ASP A 101 5.80 -9.84 -8.68
CA ASP A 101 7.17 -10.29 -8.89
C ASP A 101 8.16 -9.53 -7.96
N SER A 102 7.94 -8.23 -7.77
CA SER A 102 8.76 -7.41 -6.88
C SER A 102 8.60 -7.82 -5.41
N PHE A 103 7.36 -8.10 -4.97
CA PHE A 103 7.08 -8.53 -3.61
C PHE A 103 7.61 -9.93 -3.33
N ILE A 104 7.42 -10.90 -4.24
CA ILE A 104 7.98 -12.25 -4.10
C ILE A 104 9.49 -12.18 -3.91
N LYS A 105 10.19 -11.41 -4.75
CA LYS A 105 11.65 -11.25 -4.65
C LYS A 105 12.07 -10.61 -3.33
N ARG A 106 11.35 -9.57 -2.87
CA ARG A 106 11.71 -8.80 -1.68
C ARG A 106 11.45 -9.55 -0.38
N PHE A 107 10.47 -10.44 -0.39
CA PHE A 107 10.06 -11.23 0.76
C PHE A 107 10.60 -12.67 0.73
N GLU A 108 11.52 -12.99 -0.18
CA GLU A 108 12.01 -14.36 -0.43
C GLU A 108 12.54 -15.07 0.83
N ASN A 109 13.22 -14.29 1.69
CA ASN A 109 13.83 -14.82 2.94
C ASN A 109 12.89 -14.75 4.16
N PHE A 110 11.63 -14.36 3.97
CA PHE A 110 10.67 -14.23 5.07
C PHE A 110 9.49 -15.18 4.89
N PRO A 111 8.97 -15.77 5.99
CA PRO A 111 7.86 -16.71 5.94
C PRO A 111 6.52 -16.02 5.67
N VAL A 112 6.39 -15.35 4.52
CA VAL A 112 5.23 -14.55 4.12
C VAL A 112 4.61 -15.15 2.87
N SER A 113 3.33 -15.51 2.95
CA SER A 113 2.58 -16.07 1.83
C SER A 113 1.98 -14.94 0.98
N ILE A 114 2.37 -14.89 -0.29
CA ILE A 114 1.95 -13.86 -1.24
C ILE A 114 1.20 -14.50 -2.41
N ASN A 115 0.00 -14.02 -2.69
CA ASN A 115 -0.79 -14.47 -3.83
C ASN A 115 -1.22 -13.27 -4.70
N LYS A 116 -1.49 -13.55 -5.99
CA LYS A 116 -2.04 -12.54 -6.90
C LYS A 116 -3.40 -12.95 -7.48
N LEU A 117 -4.26 -11.97 -7.67
CA LEU A 117 -5.61 -12.17 -8.18
C LEU A 117 -5.96 -11.13 -9.24
N ASN A 118 -5.97 -11.53 -10.50
CA ASN A 118 -6.30 -10.68 -11.63
C ASN A 118 -7.17 -11.42 -12.66
N ARG A 119 -7.51 -10.76 -13.78
CA ARG A 119 -8.37 -11.35 -14.83
C ARG A 119 -7.78 -12.60 -15.49
N HIS A 120 -6.46 -12.77 -15.47
CA HIS A 120 -5.78 -13.92 -16.05
C HIS A 120 -5.74 -15.14 -15.11
N THR A 121 -6.10 -14.94 -13.84
CA THR A 121 -6.21 -16.04 -12.89
C THR A 121 -7.37 -16.96 -13.31
N SER A 122 -7.12 -18.25 -13.51
CA SER A 122 -8.15 -19.23 -13.88
C SER A 122 -9.25 -19.30 -12.80
N ASN A 123 -10.47 -19.65 -13.17
CA ASN A 123 -11.60 -19.71 -12.22
C ASN A 123 -11.33 -20.71 -11.07
N LYS A 124 -10.66 -21.82 -11.35
CA LYS A 124 -10.26 -22.78 -10.32
C LYS A 124 -9.29 -22.16 -9.32
N ASN A 125 -8.25 -21.49 -9.81
CA ASN A 125 -7.25 -20.85 -8.95
C ASN A 125 -7.84 -19.64 -8.20
N LYS A 126 -8.78 -18.89 -8.78
CA LYS A 126 -9.49 -17.81 -8.08
C LYS A 126 -10.17 -18.31 -6.80
N GLY A 127 -10.89 -19.43 -6.88
CA GLY A 127 -11.55 -20.02 -5.71
C GLY A 127 -10.56 -20.39 -4.62
N HIS A 128 -9.43 -21.01 -4.98
CA HIS A 128 -8.37 -21.37 -4.04
C HIS A 128 -7.74 -20.12 -3.39
N ILE A 129 -7.32 -19.13 -4.18
CA ILE A 129 -6.69 -17.92 -3.67
C ILE A 129 -7.64 -17.15 -2.72
N ILE A 130 -8.92 -17.03 -3.08
CA ILE A 130 -9.93 -16.38 -2.24
C ILE A 130 -10.12 -17.14 -0.94
N ASN A 131 -10.21 -18.49 -1.00
CA ASN A 131 -10.34 -19.30 0.18
C ASN A 131 -9.10 -19.19 1.09
N ASP A 132 -7.89 -19.26 0.52
CA ASP A 132 -6.65 -19.15 1.28
C ASP A 132 -6.51 -17.78 1.94
N PHE A 133 -6.92 -16.70 1.25
CA PHE A 133 -6.98 -15.38 1.87
C PHE A 133 -8.03 -15.31 2.99
N ASN A 134 -9.22 -15.80 2.76
CA ASN A 134 -10.32 -15.79 3.74
C ASN A 134 -10.04 -16.68 4.97
N THR A 135 -9.17 -17.67 4.85
CA THR A 135 -8.73 -18.57 5.93
C THR A 135 -7.38 -18.17 6.55
N ASN A 136 -6.88 -16.97 6.23
CA ASN A 136 -5.60 -16.42 6.72
C ASN A 136 -4.36 -17.24 6.36
N LYS A 137 -4.39 -18.01 5.25
CA LYS A 137 -3.23 -18.72 4.70
C LYS A 137 -2.41 -17.85 3.75
N THR A 138 -2.99 -16.75 3.28
CA THR A 138 -2.32 -15.74 2.44
C THR A 138 -2.17 -14.46 3.26
N ASP A 139 -0.95 -13.98 3.41
CA ASP A 139 -0.64 -12.78 4.17
C ASP A 139 -0.80 -11.52 3.30
N ILE A 140 -0.32 -11.58 2.06
CA ILE A 140 -0.39 -10.45 1.12
C ILE A 140 -1.13 -10.88 -0.15
N LEU A 141 -2.21 -10.18 -0.47
CA LEU A 141 -2.96 -10.37 -1.70
C LEU A 141 -2.76 -9.16 -2.63
N ILE A 142 -2.13 -9.39 -3.78
CA ILE A 142 -1.95 -8.36 -4.82
C ILE A 142 -3.00 -8.57 -5.90
N ALA A 143 -3.85 -7.57 -6.12
CA ALA A 143 -4.99 -7.80 -6.98
C ALA A 143 -5.42 -6.55 -7.76
N THR A 144 -6.17 -6.79 -8.83
CA THR A 144 -6.89 -5.75 -9.55
C THR A 144 -8.26 -5.48 -8.89
N HIS A 145 -9.13 -4.76 -9.57
CA HIS A 145 -10.49 -4.44 -9.11
C HIS A 145 -11.37 -5.65 -8.72
N ILE A 146 -10.92 -6.88 -8.95
CA ILE A 146 -11.64 -8.11 -8.59
C ILE A 146 -11.91 -8.19 -7.07
N VAL A 147 -11.04 -7.59 -6.24
CA VAL A 147 -11.21 -7.57 -4.78
C VAL A 147 -12.39 -6.74 -4.28
N PHE A 148 -12.98 -5.89 -5.13
CA PHE A 148 -14.14 -5.08 -4.74
C PHE A 148 -15.46 -5.85 -4.68
N ASN A 149 -15.44 -7.16 -4.90
CA ASN A 149 -16.61 -8.01 -4.73
C ASN A 149 -16.74 -8.50 -3.28
N ASN A 150 -17.91 -9.05 -2.94
CA ASN A 150 -18.20 -9.51 -1.59
C ASN A 150 -17.58 -10.87 -1.24
N THR A 151 -16.73 -11.45 -2.09
CA THR A 151 -16.13 -12.76 -1.87
C THR A 151 -14.88 -12.69 -0.98
N ILE A 152 -14.27 -11.52 -0.85
CA ILE A 152 -13.08 -11.28 -0.01
C ILE A 152 -13.51 -10.87 1.39
N ASN A 153 -12.98 -11.58 2.39
CA ASN A 153 -13.17 -11.27 3.79
C ASN A 153 -12.08 -10.30 4.30
N TYR A 154 -12.48 -9.08 4.64
CA TYR A 154 -11.58 -8.03 5.11
C TYR A 154 -11.35 -8.01 6.63
N LYS A 155 -11.91 -8.96 7.38
CA LYS A 155 -11.88 -8.92 8.87
C LYS A 155 -10.47 -8.93 9.46
N ASN A 156 -9.54 -9.64 8.82
CA ASN A 156 -8.15 -9.70 9.27
C ASN A 156 -7.22 -8.76 8.51
N THR A 157 -7.75 -7.94 7.59
CA THR A 157 -6.94 -6.98 6.84
C THR A 157 -6.55 -5.81 7.72
N GLY A 158 -5.25 -5.59 7.92
CA GLY A 158 -4.69 -4.46 8.65
C GLY A 158 -4.35 -3.27 7.76
N LEU A 159 -3.95 -3.55 6.50
CA LEU A 159 -3.47 -2.54 5.58
C LEU A 159 -4.01 -2.74 4.16
N LEU A 160 -4.53 -1.66 3.58
CA LEU A 160 -4.80 -1.53 2.14
C LEU A 160 -3.75 -0.63 1.51
N ILE A 161 -3.09 -1.11 0.46
CA ILE A 161 -2.20 -0.31 -0.39
C ILE A 161 -2.89 -0.13 -1.73
N ILE A 162 -3.04 1.12 -2.19
CA ILE A 162 -3.77 1.45 -3.40
C ILE A 162 -2.85 2.18 -4.35
N ASP A 163 -2.52 1.53 -5.44
CA ASP A 163 -1.68 2.13 -6.46
C ASP A 163 -2.52 2.91 -7.47
N GLU A 164 -2.13 4.17 -7.73
CA GLU A 164 -2.74 5.06 -8.72
C GLU A 164 -4.28 5.19 -8.56
N GLU A 165 -4.74 5.60 -7.36
CA GLU A 165 -6.17 5.76 -7.02
C GLU A 165 -6.99 6.49 -8.10
N HIS A 166 -6.38 7.45 -8.81
CA HIS A 166 -7.07 8.25 -9.82
C HIS A 166 -7.58 7.41 -11.01
N LYS A 167 -7.02 6.21 -11.25
CA LYS A 167 -7.43 5.29 -12.31
C LYS A 167 -8.66 4.44 -11.95
N PHE A 168 -9.14 4.52 -10.71
CA PHE A 168 -10.33 3.78 -10.27
C PHE A 168 -11.62 4.57 -10.49
N GLY A 169 -12.68 3.85 -10.86
CA GLY A 169 -14.02 4.42 -11.03
C GLY A 169 -14.69 4.76 -9.69
N ILE A 170 -15.81 5.50 -9.76
CA ILE A 170 -16.53 6.01 -8.59
C ILE A 170 -16.96 4.90 -7.62
N LYS A 171 -17.50 3.77 -8.15
CA LYS A 171 -17.94 2.63 -7.31
C LYS A 171 -16.78 2.02 -6.53
N GLN A 172 -15.62 1.92 -7.15
CA GLN A 172 -14.40 1.37 -6.53
C GLN A 172 -13.88 2.32 -5.44
N LYS A 173 -13.85 3.63 -5.71
CA LYS A 173 -13.47 4.65 -4.72
C LYS A 173 -14.40 4.66 -3.51
N ASN A 174 -15.71 4.50 -3.73
CA ASN A 174 -16.68 4.41 -2.63
C ASN A 174 -16.48 3.15 -1.79
N PHE A 175 -16.13 2.01 -2.41
CA PHE A 175 -15.78 0.79 -1.68
C PHE A 175 -14.58 1.02 -0.77
N ILE A 176 -13.50 1.61 -1.30
CA ILE A 176 -12.29 1.94 -0.54
C ILE A 176 -12.65 2.85 0.64
N LYS A 177 -13.41 3.92 0.41
CA LYS A 177 -13.87 4.85 1.45
C LYS A 177 -14.61 4.13 2.60
N ASN A 178 -15.47 3.16 2.28
CA ASN A 178 -16.20 2.40 3.29
C ASN A 178 -15.29 1.49 4.14
N LYS A 179 -14.13 1.07 3.60
CA LYS A 179 -13.14 0.26 4.35
C LYS A 179 -12.19 1.10 5.21
N GLN A 180 -11.98 2.38 4.88
CA GLN A 180 -11.08 3.29 5.61
C GLN A 180 -11.44 3.47 7.09
N SER A 181 -12.65 3.16 7.51
CA SER A 181 -13.05 3.28 8.92
C SER A 181 -12.43 2.22 9.84
N ASN A 182 -11.92 1.11 9.28
CA ASN A 182 -11.47 -0.03 10.10
C ASN A 182 -10.12 -0.60 9.67
N VAL A 183 -9.49 -0.03 8.64
CA VAL A 183 -8.25 -0.53 8.04
C VAL A 183 -7.34 0.66 7.72
N HIS A 184 -6.05 0.53 7.94
CA HIS A 184 -5.07 1.52 7.47
C HIS A 184 -5.01 1.54 5.95
N VAL A 185 -4.92 2.74 5.36
CA VAL A 185 -4.86 2.90 3.90
C VAL A 185 -3.65 3.74 3.50
N LEU A 186 -2.84 3.17 2.61
CA LEU A 186 -1.70 3.83 1.98
C LEU A 186 -1.98 3.95 0.47
N TYR A 187 -2.01 5.17 -0.02
CA TYR A 187 -2.12 5.45 -1.46
C TYR A 187 -0.74 5.70 -2.05
N LEU A 188 -0.46 5.11 -3.20
CA LEU A 188 0.74 5.41 -3.99
C LEU A 188 0.31 6.24 -5.20
N SER A 189 1.03 7.33 -5.45
CA SER A 189 0.73 8.22 -6.59
C SER A 189 2.02 8.70 -7.26
N ALA A 190 2.07 8.58 -8.59
CA ALA A 190 3.12 9.18 -9.41
C ALA A 190 2.79 10.63 -9.82
N THR A 191 1.54 11.07 -9.63
CA THR A 191 1.16 12.44 -9.98
C THR A 191 1.58 13.40 -8.88
N PRO A 192 2.40 14.44 -9.18
CA PRO A 192 2.73 15.47 -8.21
C PRO A 192 1.47 16.23 -7.81
N ILE A 193 1.15 16.22 -6.51
CA ILE A 193 0.07 17.04 -5.97
C ILE A 193 0.68 18.43 -5.69
N PRO A 194 0.15 19.53 -6.28
CA PRO A 194 0.63 20.85 -5.97
C PRO A 194 0.57 21.16 -4.47
N ARG A 195 1.59 21.82 -3.92
CA ARG A 195 1.64 22.17 -2.48
C ARG A 195 0.39 22.91 -1.97
N THR A 196 -0.22 23.73 -2.82
CA THR A 196 -1.48 24.42 -2.53
C THR A 196 -2.66 23.46 -2.32
N MET A 197 -2.70 22.34 -3.04
CA MET A 197 -3.72 21.30 -2.84
C MET A 197 -3.51 20.52 -1.54
N ASN A 198 -2.27 20.41 -1.05
CA ASN A 198 -2.01 19.79 0.25
C ASN A 198 -2.70 20.52 1.39
N LEU A 199 -2.72 21.85 1.36
CA LEU A 199 -3.38 22.68 2.36
C LEU A 199 -4.90 22.47 2.37
N VAL A 200 -5.50 22.22 1.21
CA VAL A 200 -6.95 21.95 1.08
C VAL A 200 -7.30 20.54 1.59
N PHE A 201 -6.41 19.59 1.44
CA PHE A 201 -6.62 18.21 1.87
C PHE A 201 -5.99 17.89 3.23
N SER A 202 -5.25 18.84 3.84
CA SER A 202 -4.72 18.68 5.19
C SER A 202 -5.88 18.56 6.19
N GLY A 203 -5.92 17.41 6.88
CA GLY A 203 -7.04 17.02 7.73
C GLY A 203 -7.83 15.82 7.18
N LEU A 204 -7.90 15.65 5.84
CA LEU A 204 -8.55 14.51 5.20
C LEU A 204 -7.60 13.36 4.89
N LYS A 205 -6.39 13.68 4.44
CA LYS A 205 -5.30 12.74 4.16
C LYS A 205 -3.98 13.29 4.64
N ASP A 206 -3.11 12.42 5.11
CA ASP A 206 -1.71 12.74 5.41
C ASP A 206 -0.87 12.52 4.15
N PHE A 207 0.20 13.29 3.98
CA PHE A 207 1.04 13.23 2.78
C PHE A 207 2.50 12.97 3.13
N SER A 208 3.14 12.15 2.32
CA SER A 208 4.59 11.94 2.27
C SER A 208 5.07 12.14 0.84
N PHE A 209 6.22 12.79 0.65
CA PHE A 209 6.74 13.14 -0.66
C PHE A 209 8.14 12.56 -0.86
N LEU A 210 8.32 11.80 -1.92
CA LEU A 210 9.63 11.37 -2.40
C LEU A 210 10.05 12.34 -3.50
N GLN A 211 10.94 13.28 -3.19
CA GLN A 211 11.42 14.32 -4.10
C GLN A 211 12.87 14.09 -4.54
N THR A 212 13.63 13.34 -3.74
CA THR A 212 15.01 13.01 -4.01
C THR A 212 15.10 11.72 -4.83
N PRO A 213 15.63 11.74 -6.05
CA PRO A 213 15.82 10.53 -6.84
C PRO A 213 16.89 9.64 -6.19
N PRO A 214 16.75 8.30 -6.25
CA PRO A 214 17.80 7.38 -5.86
C PRO A 214 19.11 7.63 -6.63
N THR A 215 20.25 7.43 -5.98
CA THR A 215 21.58 7.74 -6.51
C THR A 215 21.91 7.03 -7.83
N ASN A 216 21.32 5.88 -8.09
CA ASN A 216 21.56 5.07 -9.31
C ASN A 216 20.57 5.37 -10.45
N ARG A 217 19.75 6.41 -10.35
CA ARG A 217 18.82 6.77 -11.42
C ARG A 217 19.53 7.49 -12.54
N ILE A 218 19.52 6.90 -13.74
CA ILE A 218 19.98 7.55 -14.96
C ILE A 218 18.94 8.59 -15.38
N ASN A 219 19.35 9.87 -15.46
CA ASN A 219 18.47 10.94 -15.92
C ASN A 219 18.12 10.74 -17.41
N ILE A 220 16.82 10.80 -17.72
CA ILE A 220 16.33 10.79 -19.09
C ILE A 220 16.70 12.12 -19.72
N LYS A 221 17.56 12.09 -20.78
CA LYS A 221 17.86 13.26 -21.59
C LYS A 221 16.86 13.30 -22.75
N SER A 222 15.95 14.29 -22.74
CA SER A 222 15.07 14.55 -23.89
C SER A 222 15.77 15.44 -24.89
N PHE A 223 15.86 15.00 -26.13
CA PHE A 223 16.33 15.81 -27.26
C PHE A 223 15.12 16.20 -28.10
N LEU A 224 14.86 17.50 -28.25
CA LEU A 224 13.95 18.02 -29.27
C LEU A 224 14.71 17.95 -30.62
N LYS A 225 14.15 17.21 -31.56
CA LYS A 225 14.54 17.27 -32.98
C LYS A 225 13.73 18.31 -33.71
#